data_9e10cbfcfd53dd745e2c4c387ff58e15
#
_entry.id   9e10cbfcfd53dd745e2c4c387ff58e15
#
_cell.length_a   1.000
_cell.length_b   1.000
_cell.length_c   1.000
_cell.angle_alpha   90.00
_cell.angle_beta   90.00
_cell.angle_gamma   90.00
#
_symmetry.space_group_name_H-M   'P 1'
#
loop_
_entity.id
_entity.type
_entity.pdbx_description
1 polymer ?
#
loop_
_entity_poly.entity_id
_entity_poly.type
_entity_poly.pdbx_seq_one_letter_code
_entity_poly.pdbx_strand_id
1 'polypeptide(L)'
;MRASSSEVTKEQQEIFDYEPYGMVITAPAGCGKTEALAYRAKGLLERYDFGGNGRRLLITSFTNQAKDNISERLKKYIGMQTLREHVTVCNFHGLASRIIKAHGQLIGIGSDWTLASVDWVGRELRAGGYDRDDSNQAGQALRDAKLTCLTDADVMKQLEGIDGHVGEIARSIEKKRINEKMISYDDQIRVALWLLHDHRVAALYRNHFFAALVDEFQDLTPQQLRFVQALCGANITFAGDIAQSIYSFAGADADYVQHEIAKSSSKSVKLLKSFRSAPIILNAVNSLSPVTGSEHLSAAFPSRWGSGGAAGLASFDNEDCEAAWIAGMSKSILRHCPHQRIGIITRTGYRAITVKRTLTQGGIEYTDWGSGIFRPEVAGVLKHICSDIQARSFANNLEALRYIQQRAATCHVSQTEELEEACGWLFD
;
A
#
# COMPACT_ATOMS: atom_id res chain seq x y z
N MET A 1 -0.72 -27.27 -6.01
CA MET A 1 -1.63 -28.11 -5.18
C MET A 1 -2.66 -27.19 -4.53
N ARG A 2 -3.94 -27.31 -4.90
CA ARG A 2 -5.04 -26.53 -4.31
C ARG A 2 -5.22 -26.99 -2.85
N ALA A 3 -5.17 -26.06 -1.91
CA ALA A 3 -5.52 -26.36 -0.52
C ALA A 3 -6.95 -26.87 -0.49
N SER A 4 -7.14 -28.10 0.03
CA SER A 4 -8.42 -28.59 0.48
C SER A 4 -9.02 -27.59 1.48
N SER A 5 -10.34 -27.50 1.52
CA SER A 5 -11.11 -26.68 2.46
C SER A 5 -10.47 -26.68 3.84
N SER A 6 -9.75 -25.63 4.20
CA SER A 6 -9.24 -25.45 5.55
C SER A 6 -10.44 -25.25 6.47
N GLU A 7 -10.57 -26.07 7.48
CA GLU A 7 -11.51 -25.83 8.56
C GLU A 7 -11.32 -24.42 9.08
N VAL A 8 -12.40 -23.68 9.21
CA VAL A 8 -12.41 -22.31 9.76
C VAL A 8 -11.90 -22.39 11.20
N THR A 9 -10.90 -21.60 11.56
CA THR A 9 -10.39 -21.60 12.94
C THR A 9 -11.40 -20.92 13.88
N LYS A 10 -11.27 -21.17 15.18
CA LYS A 10 -12.15 -20.53 16.19
C LYS A 10 -12.06 -19.02 16.11
N GLU A 11 -10.87 -18.47 15.91
CA GLU A 11 -10.60 -17.04 15.79
C GLU A 11 -11.27 -16.46 14.52
N GLN A 12 -11.23 -17.19 13.43
CA GLN A 12 -11.91 -16.78 12.18
C GLN A 12 -13.42 -16.81 12.34
N GLN A 13 -13.99 -17.81 13.04
CA GLN A 13 -15.41 -17.86 13.32
C GLN A 13 -15.83 -16.70 14.24
N GLU A 14 -15.04 -16.40 15.27
CA GLU A 14 -15.26 -15.24 16.14
C GLU A 14 -15.27 -13.92 15.38
N ILE A 15 -14.34 -13.74 14.44
CA ILE A 15 -14.27 -12.56 13.55
C ILE A 15 -15.52 -12.49 12.66
N PHE A 16 -15.98 -13.61 12.14
CA PHE A 16 -17.17 -13.69 11.30
C PHE A 16 -18.44 -13.30 12.06
N ASP A 17 -18.61 -13.84 13.29
CA ASP A 17 -19.84 -13.70 14.06
C ASP A 17 -19.96 -12.37 14.81
N TYR A 18 -18.87 -11.62 14.95
CA TYR A 18 -18.87 -10.41 15.75
C TYR A 18 -19.68 -9.29 15.11
N GLU A 19 -20.31 -8.48 15.96
CA GLU A 19 -21.12 -7.31 15.60
C GLU A 19 -20.31 -6.24 14.83
N PRO A 20 -20.93 -5.27 14.11
CA PRO A 20 -20.22 -4.31 13.27
C PRO A 20 -19.41 -3.25 14.03
N TYR A 21 -19.33 -3.36 15.35
CA TYR A 21 -18.59 -2.43 16.19
C TYR A 21 -17.07 -2.55 16.02
N GLY A 22 -16.32 -1.65 16.66
CA GLY A 22 -14.88 -1.59 16.59
C GLY A 22 -14.18 -2.90 16.96
N MET A 23 -13.38 -3.44 16.04
CA MET A 23 -12.59 -4.66 16.23
C MET A 23 -11.15 -4.44 15.83
N VAL A 24 -10.22 -5.02 16.56
CA VAL A 24 -8.80 -5.13 16.17
C VAL A 24 -8.45 -6.58 15.91
N ILE A 25 -7.86 -6.86 14.75
CA ILE A 25 -7.31 -8.16 14.37
C ILE A 25 -5.80 -8.01 14.29
N THR A 26 -5.08 -8.55 15.28
CA THR A 26 -3.62 -8.61 15.23
C THR A 26 -3.21 -9.88 14.52
N ALA A 27 -2.56 -9.72 13.37
CA ALA A 27 -2.20 -10.85 12.51
C ALA A 27 -0.80 -10.66 11.90
N PRO A 28 0.24 -11.23 12.50
CA PRO A 28 1.58 -11.25 11.93
C PRO A 28 1.63 -11.84 10.51
N ALA A 29 2.77 -11.63 9.83
CA ALA A 29 2.94 -12.07 8.45
C ALA A 29 2.66 -13.57 8.28
N GLY A 30 1.78 -13.90 7.33
CA GLY A 30 1.41 -15.28 7.03
C GLY A 30 0.37 -15.91 7.96
N CYS A 31 -0.16 -15.17 8.94
CA CYS A 31 -1.18 -15.66 9.89
C CYS A 31 -2.63 -15.50 9.36
N GLY A 32 -2.82 -15.17 8.10
CA GLY A 32 -4.14 -15.19 7.47
C GLY A 32 -4.95 -13.90 7.64
N LYS A 33 -4.30 -12.74 7.82
CA LYS A 33 -4.94 -11.42 7.95
C LYS A 33 -5.96 -11.12 6.85
N THR A 34 -5.56 -11.21 5.58
CA THR A 34 -6.44 -10.96 4.42
C THR A 34 -7.61 -11.95 4.38
N GLU A 35 -7.39 -13.18 4.78
CA GLU A 35 -8.44 -14.20 4.91
C GLU A 35 -9.45 -13.79 5.99
N ALA A 36 -8.96 -13.39 7.17
CA ALA A 36 -9.80 -12.93 8.27
C ALA A 36 -10.66 -11.71 7.89
N LEU A 37 -10.09 -10.73 7.15
CA LEU A 37 -10.84 -9.60 6.62
C LEU A 37 -11.93 -10.03 5.63
N ALA A 38 -11.64 -11.01 4.77
CA ALA A 38 -12.64 -11.55 3.85
C ALA A 38 -13.77 -12.30 4.59
N TYR A 39 -13.46 -13.07 5.63
CA TYR A 39 -14.45 -13.68 6.52
C TYR A 39 -15.27 -12.61 7.26
N ARG A 40 -14.63 -11.55 7.76
CA ARG A 40 -15.30 -10.43 8.38
C ARG A 40 -16.31 -9.78 7.45
N ALA A 41 -15.89 -9.47 6.22
CA ALA A 41 -16.75 -8.91 5.19
C ALA A 41 -17.96 -9.82 4.92
N LYS A 42 -17.72 -11.12 4.73
CA LYS A 42 -18.78 -12.11 4.53
C LYS A 42 -19.76 -12.11 5.67
N GLY A 43 -19.29 -12.21 6.93
CA GLY A 43 -20.14 -12.23 8.10
C GLY A 43 -21.00 -10.97 8.26
N LEU A 44 -20.47 -9.79 7.94
CA LEU A 44 -21.25 -8.56 7.96
C LEU A 44 -22.31 -8.54 6.85
N LEU A 45 -21.95 -8.95 5.63
CA LEU A 45 -22.88 -8.95 4.47
C LEU A 45 -24.00 -9.98 4.59
N GLU A 46 -23.78 -11.10 5.31
CA GLU A 46 -24.82 -12.13 5.52
C GLU A 46 -25.81 -11.77 6.64
N ARG A 47 -25.36 -10.96 7.63
CA ARG A 47 -26.17 -10.66 8.81
C ARG A 47 -26.87 -9.33 8.78
N TYR A 48 -26.41 -8.40 7.94
CA TYR A 48 -26.97 -7.06 7.86
C TYR A 48 -27.49 -6.78 6.46
N ASP A 49 -28.62 -6.06 6.38
CA ASP A 49 -29.22 -5.67 5.12
C ASP A 49 -28.46 -4.49 4.50
N PHE A 50 -27.86 -4.73 3.36
CA PHE A 50 -27.21 -3.73 2.52
C PHE A 50 -28.08 -3.35 1.32
N GLY A 51 -29.17 -4.09 1.06
CA GLY A 51 -29.94 -3.99 -0.20
C GLY A 51 -30.93 -2.82 -0.25
N GLY A 52 -31.55 -2.47 0.87
CA GLY A 52 -32.65 -1.51 0.89
C GLY A 52 -32.25 -0.05 0.75
N ASN A 53 -31.04 0.35 1.18
CA ASN A 53 -30.64 1.75 1.31
C ASN A 53 -29.38 2.14 0.52
N GLY A 54 -28.89 1.29 -0.38
CA GLY A 54 -27.65 1.53 -1.14
C GLY A 54 -26.38 1.64 -0.26
N ARG A 55 -26.43 1.10 0.96
CA ARG A 55 -25.29 1.10 1.89
C ARG A 55 -24.22 0.14 1.44
N ARG A 56 -22.97 0.46 1.71
CA ARG A 56 -21.82 -0.33 1.28
C ARG A 56 -20.86 -0.60 2.43
N LEU A 57 -20.14 -1.71 2.33
CA LEU A 57 -18.98 -1.99 3.16
C LEU A 57 -17.75 -1.33 2.52
N LEU A 58 -17.05 -0.49 3.27
CA LEU A 58 -15.79 0.10 2.83
C LEU A 58 -14.63 -0.83 3.20
N ILE A 59 -13.75 -1.11 2.27
CA ILE A 59 -12.50 -1.83 2.51
C ILE A 59 -11.35 -0.99 2.01
N THR A 60 -10.43 -0.64 2.91
CA THR A 60 -9.26 0.18 2.57
C THR A 60 -7.99 -0.62 2.73
N SER A 61 -7.06 -0.42 1.79
CA SER A 61 -5.71 -0.96 1.85
C SER A 61 -4.69 0.11 1.48
N PHE A 62 -3.44 -0.09 1.90
CA PHE A 62 -2.39 0.90 1.70
C PHE A 62 -1.92 0.97 0.24
N THR A 63 -1.79 -0.17 -0.45
CA THR A 63 -1.30 -0.26 -1.82
C THR A 63 -2.35 -0.76 -2.80
N ASN A 64 -2.17 -0.46 -4.11
CA ASN A 64 -3.02 -1.02 -5.16
C ASN A 64 -2.92 -2.56 -5.22
N GLN A 65 -1.73 -3.12 -5.06
CA GLN A 65 -1.55 -4.57 -5.04
C GLN A 65 -2.28 -5.24 -3.88
N ALA A 66 -2.26 -4.65 -2.68
CA ALA A 66 -3.03 -5.14 -1.53
C ALA A 66 -4.55 -5.04 -1.80
N LYS A 67 -5.00 -3.94 -2.42
CA LYS A 67 -6.39 -3.77 -2.85
C LYS A 67 -6.82 -4.88 -3.81
N ASP A 68 -6.01 -5.21 -4.80
CA ASP A 68 -6.34 -6.24 -5.79
C ASP A 68 -6.34 -7.64 -5.15
N ASN A 69 -5.37 -7.94 -4.29
CA ASN A 69 -5.32 -9.19 -3.54
C ASN A 69 -6.55 -9.39 -2.64
N ILE A 70 -7.00 -8.35 -1.92
CA ILE A 70 -8.20 -8.45 -1.08
C ILE A 70 -9.45 -8.58 -1.93
N SER A 71 -9.53 -7.90 -3.08
CA SER A 71 -10.65 -8.02 -4.01
C SER A 71 -10.79 -9.45 -4.56
N GLU A 72 -9.68 -10.09 -4.94
CA GLU A 72 -9.69 -11.49 -5.38
C GLU A 72 -10.13 -12.46 -4.27
N ARG A 73 -9.71 -12.20 -3.03
CA ARG A 73 -10.19 -12.97 -1.87
C ARG A 73 -11.69 -12.83 -1.68
N LEU A 74 -12.18 -11.59 -1.67
CA LEU A 74 -13.59 -11.30 -1.50
C LEU A 74 -14.45 -11.97 -2.57
N LYS A 75 -14.04 -11.90 -3.85
CA LYS A 75 -14.74 -12.60 -4.95
C LYS A 75 -14.97 -14.08 -4.64
N LYS A 76 -13.98 -14.73 -4.02
CA LYS A 76 -14.07 -16.15 -3.67
C LYS A 76 -15.11 -16.43 -2.58
N TYR A 77 -15.31 -15.50 -1.62
CA TYR A 77 -16.16 -15.71 -0.45
C TYR A 77 -17.58 -15.17 -0.61
N ILE A 78 -17.75 -14.04 -1.30
CA ILE A 78 -19.03 -13.36 -1.42
C ILE A 78 -19.56 -13.31 -2.87
N GLY A 79 -18.76 -13.74 -3.84
CA GLY A 79 -19.12 -13.67 -5.26
C GLY A 79 -18.93 -12.28 -5.86
N MET A 80 -18.91 -12.23 -7.20
CA MET A 80 -18.65 -11.00 -7.95
C MET A 80 -19.81 -10.00 -7.87
N GLN A 81 -21.05 -10.50 -7.89
CA GLN A 81 -22.23 -9.64 -7.84
C GLN A 81 -22.31 -8.90 -6.50
N THR A 82 -22.25 -9.61 -5.39
CA THR A 82 -22.28 -9.01 -4.04
C THR A 82 -21.11 -8.02 -3.85
N LEU A 83 -19.91 -8.37 -4.35
CA LEU A 83 -18.77 -7.46 -4.30
C LEU A 83 -19.04 -6.13 -5.02
N ARG A 84 -19.61 -6.18 -6.22
CA ARG A 84 -19.93 -4.96 -7.00
C ARG A 84 -21.05 -4.14 -6.36
N GLU A 85 -22.06 -4.76 -5.85
CA GLU A 85 -23.26 -4.10 -5.33
C GLU A 85 -23.04 -3.54 -3.92
N HIS A 86 -22.33 -4.25 -3.05
CA HIS A 86 -22.31 -3.96 -1.61
C HIS A 86 -20.93 -3.62 -1.03
N VAL A 87 -19.86 -3.71 -1.83
CA VAL A 87 -18.51 -3.44 -1.30
C VAL A 87 -17.81 -2.37 -2.13
N THR A 88 -17.11 -1.46 -1.46
CA THR A 88 -16.21 -0.49 -2.06
C THR A 88 -14.79 -0.81 -1.60
N VAL A 89 -13.95 -1.30 -2.51
CA VAL A 89 -12.53 -1.55 -2.22
C VAL A 89 -11.70 -0.43 -2.85
N CYS A 90 -10.95 0.31 -2.04
CA CYS A 90 -10.15 1.44 -2.51
C CYS A 90 -8.93 1.69 -1.60
N ASN A 91 -7.98 2.48 -2.08
CA ASN A 91 -6.97 3.08 -1.23
C ASN A 91 -7.45 4.43 -0.68
N PHE A 92 -6.81 4.93 0.38
CA PHE A 92 -7.19 6.17 1.05
C PHE A 92 -7.20 7.37 0.11
N HIS A 93 -6.13 7.55 -0.69
CA HIS A 93 -6.00 8.68 -1.61
C HIS A 93 -7.04 8.64 -2.73
N GLY A 94 -7.34 7.46 -3.27
CA GLY A 94 -8.39 7.31 -4.27
C GLY A 94 -9.78 7.67 -3.75
N LEU A 95 -10.09 7.34 -2.48
CA LEU A 95 -11.34 7.73 -1.85
C LEU A 95 -11.37 9.24 -1.56
N ALA A 96 -10.29 9.78 -1.01
CA ALA A 96 -10.14 11.20 -0.74
C ALA A 96 -10.32 12.04 -2.02
N SER A 97 -9.69 11.63 -3.12
CA SER A 97 -9.83 12.31 -4.42
C SER A 97 -11.28 12.32 -4.92
N ARG A 98 -12.05 11.24 -4.71
CA ARG A 98 -13.47 11.19 -5.06
C ARG A 98 -14.30 12.17 -4.22
N ILE A 99 -14.02 12.27 -2.91
CA ILE A 99 -14.67 13.20 -1.99
C ILE A 99 -14.37 14.64 -2.40
N ILE A 100 -13.11 14.96 -2.69
CA ILE A 100 -12.69 16.28 -3.15
C ILE A 100 -13.38 16.65 -4.46
N LYS A 101 -13.40 15.75 -5.43
CA LYS A 101 -14.08 15.97 -6.71
C LYS A 101 -15.57 16.23 -6.57
N ALA A 102 -16.22 15.53 -5.61
CA ALA A 102 -17.67 15.66 -5.40
C ALA A 102 -18.05 16.93 -4.60
N HIS A 103 -17.23 17.36 -3.65
CA HIS A 103 -17.61 18.39 -2.68
C HIS A 103 -16.63 19.57 -2.58
N GLY A 104 -15.53 19.58 -3.31
CA GLY A 104 -14.48 20.59 -3.21
C GLY A 104 -14.96 22.04 -3.34
N GLN A 105 -16.00 22.27 -4.11
CA GLN A 105 -16.60 23.62 -4.26
C GLN A 105 -17.05 24.24 -2.92
N LEU A 106 -17.39 23.42 -1.91
CA LEU A 106 -17.76 23.90 -0.58
C LEU A 106 -16.62 24.64 0.14
N ILE A 107 -15.39 24.38 -0.25
CA ILE A 107 -14.17 24.98 0.31
C ILE A 107 -13.36 25.75 -0.73
N GLY A 108 -13.99 26.14 -1.86
CA GLY A 108 -13.35 26.91 -2.92
C GLY A 108 -12.47 26.09 -3.89
N ILE A 109 -12.50 24.76 -3.82
CA ILE A 109 -11.82 23.88 -4.76
C ILE A 109 -12.78 23.50 -5.89
N GLY A 110 -12.69 24.22 -7.01
CA GLY A 110 -13.54 24.04 -8.18
C GLY A 110 -12.98 23.04 -9.20
N SER A 111 -13.66 22.95 -10.34
CA SER A 111 -13.24 22.07 -11.46
C SER A 111 -11.94 22.51 -12.13
N ASP A 112 -11.47 23.72 -11.85
CA ASP A 112 -10.20 24.26 -12.29
C ASP A 112 -8.99 23.84 -11.44
N TRP A 113 -9.23 23.11 -10.37
CA TRP A 113 -8.17 22.47 -9.57
C TRP A 113 -7.83 21.09 -10.12
N THR A 114 -6.54 20.76 -10.14
CA THR A 114 -6.03 19.50 -10.67
C THR A 114 -5.26 18.71 -9.60
N LEU A 115 -5.32 17.37 -9.70
CA LEU A 115 -4.46 16.52 -8.89
C LEU A 115 -3.05 16.53 -9.46
N ALA A 116 -2.09 16.94 -8.64
CA ALA A 116 -0.68 16.87 -8.99
C ALA A 116 -0.19 15.42 -9.06
N SER A 117 0.85 15.19 -9.87
CA SER A 117 1.52 13.87 -9.84
C SER A 117 2.13 13.59 -8.46
N VAL A 118 2.28 12.32 -8.12
CA VAL A 118 2.80 11.89 -6.81
C VAL A 118 4.15 12.54 -6.48
N ASP A 119 5.03 12.72 -7.47
CA ASP A 119 6.36 13.33 -7.29
C ASP A 119 6.38 14.85 -7.61
N TRP A 120 5.26 15.53 -7.56
CA TRP A 120 5.23 16.95 -7.92
C TRP A 120 6.12 17.79 -7.00
N VAL A 121 6.00 17.65 -5.68
CA VAL A 121 6.83 18.37 -4.69
C VAL A 121 8.32 18.07 -4.92
N GLY A 122 8.68 16.80 -5.10
CA GLY A 122 10.07 16.41 -5.37
C GLY A 122 10.63 16.99 -6.67
N ARG A 123 9.80 17.14 -7.72
CA ARG A 123 10.21 17.79 -8.96
C ARG A 123 10.44 19.28 -8.77
N GLU A 124 9.57 19.98 -8.04
CA GLU A 124 9.72 21.39 -7.74
C GLU A 124 10.98 21.68 -6.93
N LEU A 125 11.26 20.85 -5.91
CA LEU A 125 12.50 20.95 -5.12
C LEU A 125 13.74 20.78 -6.00
N ARG A 126 13.75 19.79 -6.91
CA ARG A 126 14.87 19.60 -7.83
C ARG A 126 15.01 20.71 -8.85
N ALA A 127 13.89 21.22 -9.36
CA ALA A 127 13.89 22.30 -10.35
C ALA A 127 14.36 23.65 -9.75
N GLY A 128 14.19 23.85 -8.45
CA GLY A 128 14.63 25.06 -7.75
C GLY A 128 16.13 25.19 -7.61
N GLY A 129 16.91 24.14 -7.88
CA GLY A 129 18.38 24.20 -7.81
C GLY A 129 18.93 24.39 -6.39
N TYR A 130 18.14 24.09 -5.38
CA TYR A 130 18.52 24.21 -3.96
C TYR A 130 19.53 23.15 -3.56
N ASP A 131 20.25 23.41 -2.48
CA ASP A 131 21.09 22.39 -1.86
C ASP A 131 20.26 21.14 -1.47
N ARG A 132 20.92 19.98 -1.50
CA ARG A 132 20.25 18.70 -1.26
C ARG A 132 19.65 18.62 0.14
N ASP A 133 20.38 19.14 1.14
CA ASP A 133 19.93 19.07 2.54
C ASP A 133 18.78 20.04 2.78
N ASP A 134 18.85 21.26 2.23
CA ASP A 134 17.75 22.23 2.28
C ASP A 134 16.50 21.70 1.57
N SER A 135 16.65 21.05 0.40
CA SER A 135 15.57 20.43 -0.34
C SER A 135 14.88 19.32 0.48
N ASN A 136 15.66 18.46 1.13
CA ASN A 136 15.14 17.37 1.97
C ASN A 136 14.39 17.94 3.19
N GLN A 137 14.96 18.93 3.88
CA GLN A 137 14.35 19.56 5.03
C GLN A 137 13.08 20.34 4.66
N ALA A 138 13.07 21.08 3.54
CA ALA A 138 11.89 21.77 3.06
C ALA A 138 10.77 20.80 2.65
N GLY A 139 11.11 19.69 1.99
CA GLY A 139 10.18 18.63 1.67
C GLY A 139 9.57 17.97 2.91
N GLN A 140 10.38 17.76 3.96
CA GLN A 140 9.89 17.23 5.23
C GLN A 140 8.99 18.25 5.95
N ALA A 141 9.38 19.52 6.01
CA ALA A 141 8.58 20.58 6.60
C ALA A 141 7.20 20.74 5.94
N LEU A 142 7.14 20.65 4.61
CA LEU A 142 5.88 20.65 3.85
C LEU A 142 5.00 19.45 4.24
N ARG A 143 5.58 18.26 4.32
CA ARG A 143 4.87 17.04 4.70
C ARG A 143 4.32 17.14 6.12
N ASP A 144 5.16 17.54 7.07
CA ASP A 144 4.76 17.67 8.48
C ASP A 144 3.64 18.70 8.66
N ALA A 145 3.72 19.84 7.98
CA ALA A 145 2.65 20.84 8.00
C ALA A 145 1.34 20.27 7.44
N LYS A 146 1.40 19.51 6.33
CA LYS A 146 0.21 18.91 5.71
C LYS A 146 -0.37 17.75 6.52
N LEU A 147 0.44 17.03 7.29
CA LEU A 147 -0.02 15.98 8.19
C LEU A 147 -0.73 16.52 9.44
N THR A 148 -0.44 17.74 9.85
CA THR A 148 -0.98 18.33 11.08
C THR A 148 -2.09 19.34 10.84
N CYS A 149 -2.05 20.07 9.72
CA CYS A 149 -3.00 21.12 9.36
C CYS A 149 -4.12 20.62 8.44
N LEU A 150 -5.29 21.27 8.51
CA LEU A 150 -6.41 20.95 7.61
C LEU A 150 -6.48 21.93 6.43
N THR A 151 -6.42 23.24 6.70
CA THR A 151 -6.60 24.29 5.69
C THR A 151 -5.27 24.73 5.10
N ASP A 152 -5.31 25.30 3.88
CA ASP A 152 -4.12 25.88 3.27
C ASP A 152 -3.57 27.08 4.09
N ALA A 153 -4.46 27.82 4.76
CA ALA A 153 -4.07 28.91 5.66
C ALA A 153 -3.27 28.39 6.87
N ASP A 154 -3.70 27.30 7.48
CA ASP A 154 -2.99 26.69 8.61
C ASP A 154 -1.62 26.13 8.17
N VAL A 155 -1.56 25.50 7.01
CA VAL A 155 -0.28 25.03 6.42
C VAL A 155 0.67 26.18 6.24
N MET A 156 0.22 27.27 5.61
CA MET A 156 1.06 28.46 5.40
C MET A 156 1.53 29.06 6.72
N LYS A 157 0.64 29.19 7.70
CA LYS A 157 0.98 29.72 9.04
C LYS A 157 2.03 28.86 9.74
N GLN A 158 1.93 27.53 9.64
CA GLN A 158 2.94 26.63 10.21
C GLN A 158 4.29 26.79 9.51
N LEU A 159 4.30 26.92 8.18
CA LEU A 159 5.52 27.14 7.41
C LEU A 159 6.14 28.54 7.65
N GLU A 160 5.34 29.54 8.01
CA GLU A 160 5.82 30.87 8.43
C GLU A 160 6.62 30.82 9.75
N GLY A 161 6.33 29.85 10.60
CA GLY A 161 7.08 29.61 11.83
C GLY A 161 8.44 28.94 11.63
N ILE A 162 8.82 28.60 10.42
CA ILE A 162 10.12 28.02 10.08
C ILE A 162 11.04 29.10 9.52
N ASP A 163 12.05 29.45 10.30
CA ASP A 163 13.05 30.47 9.92
C ASP A 163 14.04 29.97 8.86
N GLY A 164 14.68 30.93 8.19
CA GLY A 164 15.78 30.68 7.24
C GLY A 164 15.34 30.11 5.89
N HIS A 165 16.33 29.63 5.14
CA HIS A 165 16.17 29.25 3.73
C HIS A 165 15.21 28.06 3.54
N VAL A 166 15.24 27.10 4.45
CA VAL A 166 14.33 25.93 4.43
C VAL A 166 12.85 26.38 4.46
N GLY A 167 12.50 27.31 5.36
CA GLY A 167 11.14 27.84 5.44
C GLY A 167 10.74 28.65 4.20
N GLU A 168 11.69 29.40 3.61
CA GLU A 168 11.45 30.14 2.35
C GLU A 168 11.15 29.20 1.18
N ILE A 169 11.94 28.14 1.01
CA ILE A 169 11.71 27.11 0.00
C ILE A 169 10.33 26.48 0.17
N ALA A 170 10.01 26.01 1.39
CA ALA A 170 8.74 25.35 1.66
C ALA A 170 7.54 26.26 1.36
N ARG A 171 7.58 27.51 1.82
CA ARG A 171 6.55 28.52 1.52
C ARG A 171 6.42 28.83 0.03
N SER A 172 7.54 28.91 -0.68
CA SER A 172 7.53 29.16 -2.14
C SER A 172 6.81 28.04 -2.89
N ILE A 173 7.12 26.78 -2.57
CA ILE A 173 6.48 25.62 -3.20
C ILE A 173 4.99 25.57 -2.86
N GLU A 174 4.61 25.82 -1.60
CA GLU A 174 3.19 25.81 -1.21
C GLU A 174 2.41 26.95 -1.88
N LYS A 175 2.95 28.17 -1.94
CA LYS A 175 2.36 29.28 -2.69
C LYS A 175 2.19 28.94 -4.17
N LYS A 176 3.19 28.31 -4.79
CA LYS A 176 3.11 27.86 -6.18
C LYS A 176 1.97 26.86 -6.36
N ARG A 177 1.87 25.86 -5.49
CA ARG A 177 0.79 24.87 -5.50
C ARG A 177 -0.60 25.53 -5.48
N ILE A 178 -0.80 26.48 -4.55
CA ILE A 178 -2.08 27.20 -4.40
C ILE A 178 -2.38 28.03 -5.65
N ASN A 179 -1.40 28.79 -6.16
CA ASN A 179 -1.56 29.64 -7.33
C ASN A 179 -1.87 28.86 -8.60
N GLU A 180 -1.26 27.68 -8.76
CA GLU A 180 -1.49 26.77 -9.89
C GLU A 180 -2.75 25.89 -9.69
N LYS A 181 -3.48 26.09 -8.59
CA LYS A 181 -4.69 25.34 -8.25
C LYS A 181 -4.47 23.85 -8.28
N MET A 182 -3.44 23.40 -7.58
CA MET A 182 -3.08 21.98 -7.49
C MET A 182 -3.37 21.39 -6.12
N ILE A 183 -3.72 20.12 -6.11
CA ILE A 183 -3.81 19.29 -4.91
C ILE A 183 -2.68 18.27 -4.99
N SER A 184 -1.66 18.42 -4.16
CA SER A 184 -0.55 17.45 -4.10
C SER A 184 -1.00 16.14 -3.46
N TYR A 185 -0.15 15.12 -3.55
CA TYR A 185 -0.45 13.82 -2.95
C TYR A 185 -0.73 13.94 -1.44
N ASP A 186 0.11 14.69 -0.72
CA ASP A 186 -0.02 14.89 0.72
C ASP A 186 -1.22 15.78 1.11
N ASP A 187 -1.80 16.53 0.16
CA ASP A 187 -3.00 17.33 0.40
C ASP A 187 -4.29 16.52 0.38
N GLN A 188 -4.31 15.38 -0.33
CA GLN A 188 -5.57 14.70 -0.62
C GLN A 188 -6.33 14.29 0.63
N ILE A 189 -5.65 13.70 1.62
CA ILE A 189 -6.29 13.22 2.86
C ILE A 189 -6.75 14.41 3.71
N ARG A 190 -5.90 15.45 3.91
CA ARG A 190 -6.26 16.61 4.72
C ARG A 190 -7.42 17.40 4.13
N VAL A 191 -7.43 17.61 2.80
CA VAL A 191 -8.50 18.32 2.11
C VAL A 191 -9.82 17.55 2.20
N ALA A 192 -9.78 16.23 2.02
CA ALA A 192 -10.96 15.40 2.20
C ALA A 192 -11.45 15.42 3.67
N LEU A 193 -10.55 15.41 4.64
CA LEU A 193 -10.90 15.62 6.05
C LEU A 193 -11.53 17.00 6.30
N TRP A 194 -10.97 18.04 5.71
CA TRP A 194 -11.56 19.39 5.81
C TRP A 194 -13.01 19.40 5.31
N LEU A 195 -13.28 18.77 4.17
CA LEU A 195 -14.66 18.61 3.67
C LEU A 195 -15.56 17.79 4.61
N LEU A 196 -15.03 16.77 5.26
CA LEU A 196 -15.77 15.93 6.20
C LEU A 196 -16.01 16.64 7.57
N HIS A 197 -15.43 17.82 7.83
CA HIS A 197 -15.83 18.68 8.96
C HIS A 197 -17.21 19.32 8.73
N ASP A 198 -17.66 19.48 7.48
CA ASP A 198 -19.07 19.79 7.23
C ASP A 198 -19.93 18.56 7.60
N HIS A 199 -20.79 18.73 8.60
CA HIS A 199 -21.63 17.65 9.12
C HIS A 199 -22.56 17.02 8.05
N ARG A 200 -22.95 17.79 7.03
CA ARG A 200 -23.80 17.30 5.92
C ARG A 200 -23.01 16.36 5.03
N VAL A 201 -21.76 16.73 4.70
CA VAL A 201 -20.87 15.86 3.91
C VAL A 201 -20.56 14.59 4.70
N ALA A 202 -20.17 14.73 5.98
CA ALA A 202 -19.91 13.58 6.84
C ALA A 202 -21.12 12.64 6.95
N ALA A 203 -22.33 13.20 7.11
CA ALA A 203 -23.56 12.41 7.20
C ALA A 203 -23.85 11.61 5.92
N LEU A 204 -23.61 12.19 4.73
CA LEU A 204 -23.75 11.46 3.47
C LEU A 204 -22.90 10.18 3.45
N TYR A 205 -21.63 10.28 3.83
CA TYR A 205 -20.73 9.14 3.83
C TYR A 205 -21.02 8.14 4.96
N ARG A 206 -21.38 8.60 6.17
CA ARG A 206 -21.82 7.72 7.28
C ARG A 206 -23.09 6.94 6.95
N ASN A 207 -23.98 7.53 6.17
CA ASN A 207 -25.17 6.84 5.67
C ASN A 207 -24.83 5.87 4.53
N HIS A 208 -23.83 6.19 3.71
CA HIS A 208 -23.40 5.34 2.60
C HIS A 208 -22.54 4.16 3.07
N PHE A 209 -21.61 4.36 4.00
CA PHE A 209 -20.75 3.28 4.49
C PHE A 209 -21.26 2.74 5.83
N PHE A 210 -21.72 1.49 5.80
CA PHE A 210 -22.21 0.78 6.99
C PHE A 210 -21.09 0.50 7.99
N ALA A 211 -19.95 0.05 7.49
CA ALA A 211 -18.74 -0.24 8.27
C ALA A 211 -17.50 -0.13 7.37
N ALA A 212 -16.32 -0.04 7.98
CA ALA A 212 -15.05 -0.11 7.30
C ALA A 212 -14.20 -1.30 7.77
N LEU A 213 -13.47 -1.91 6.85
CA LEU A 213 -12.39 -2.85 7.11
C LEU A 213 -11.09 -2.20 6.65
N VAL A 214 -10.15 -2.02 7.55
CA VAL A 214 -8.87 -1.34 7.31
C VAL A 214 -7.75 -2.35 7.41
N ASP A 215 -7.06 -2.60 6.30
CA ASP A 215 -5.88 -3.46 6.25
C ASP A 215 -4.61 -2.65 6.53
N GLU A 216 -3.60 -3.26 7.15
CA GLU A 216 -2.30 -2.69 7.52
C GLU A 216 -2.44 -1.41 8.38
N PHE A 217 -3.22 -1.48 9.46
CA PHE A 217 -3.48 -0.29 10.29
C PHE A 217 -2.20 0.31 10.91
N GLN A 218 -1.13 -0.47 11.08
CA GLN A 218 0.15 0.00 11.60
C GLN A 218 0.86 1.01 10.67
N ASP A 219 0.44 1.08 9.40
CA ASP A 219 1.01 1.98 8.41
C ASP A 219 0.19 3.26 8.22
N LEU A 220 -0.88 3.43 9.01
CA LEU A 220 -1.73 4.61 8.94
C LEU A 220 -1.03 5.85 9.51
N THR A 221 -1.27 6.98 8.84
CA THR A 221 -1.04 8.28 9.46
C THR A 221 -2.20 8.64 10.40
N PRO A 222 -1.99 9.52 11.40
CA PRO A 222 -3.08 10.04 12.23
C PRO A 222 -4.23 10.65 11.42
N GLN A 223 -3.94 11.27 10.29
CA GLN A 223 -4.96 11.81 9.39
C GLN A 223 -5.79 10.72 8.72
N GLN A 224 -5.17 9.64 8.24
CA GLN A 224 -5.89 8.51 7.64
C GLN A 224 -6.80 7.82 8.65
N LEU A 225 -6.35 7.69 9.90
CA LEU A 225 -7.21 7.18 10.97
C LEU A 225 -8.44 8.07 11.17
N ARG A 226 -8.24 9.39 11.34
CA ARG A 226 -9.35 10.34 11.48
C ARG A 226 -10.28 10.35 10.27
N PHE A 227 -9.72 10.15 9.07
CA PHE A 227 -10.48 10.08 7.83
C PHE A 227 -11.45 8.90 7.81
N VAL A 228 -10.99 7.68 8.13
CA VAL A 228 -11.88 6.52 8.16
C VAL A 228 -12.90 6.60 9.31
N GLN A 229 -12.53 7.17 10.46
CA GLN A 229 -13.45 7.44 11.58
C GLN A 229 -14.53 8.44 11.20
N ALA A 230 -14.21 9.48 10.43
CA ALA A 230 -15.19 10.44 9.93
C ALA A 230 -16.22 9.79 8.99
N LEU A 231 -15.81 8.78 8.20
CA LEU A 231 -16.65 8.06 7.24
C LEU A 231 -17.57 7.00 7.87
N CYS A 232 -17.09 6.27 8.89
CA CYS A 232 -17.77 5.07 9.41
C CYS A 232 -18.04 5.11 10.91
N GLY A 233 -17.65 6.18 11.61
CA GLY A 233 -17.83 6.29 13.07
C GLY A 233 -17.07 5.18 13.81
N ALA A 234 -17.76 4.45 14.70
CA ALA A 234 -17.20 3.37 15.49
C ALA A 234 -17.21 1.99 14.77
N ASN A 235 -17.85 1.87 13.61
CA ASN A 235 -18.03 0.59 12.90
C ASN A 235 -16.80 0.27 12.03
N ILE A 236 -15.63 0.12 12.66
CA ILE A 236 -14.39 -0.11 11.94
C ILE A 236 -13.69 -1.37 12.48
N THR A 237 -13.32 -2.26 11.59
CA THR A 237 -12.41 -3.38 11.87
C THR A 237 -11.02 -3.02 11.36
N PHE A 238 -10.04 -3.01 12.24
CA PHE A 238 -8.64 -2.78 11.91
C PHE A 238 -7.89 -4.10 11.91
N ALA A 239 -7.13 -4.38 10.86
CA ALA A 239 -6.28 -5.56 10.78
C ALA A 239 -4.84 -5.15 10.47
N GLY A 240 -3.89 -5.68 11.24
CA GLY A 240 -2.47 -5.30 11.08
C GLY A 240 -1.55 -5.99 12.09
N ASP A 241 -0.31 -5.52 12.10
CA ASP A 241 0.71 -5.96 13.04
C ASP A 241 1.71 -4.82 13.32
N ILE A 242 1.69 -4.30 14.53
CA ILE A 242 2.57 -3.19 14.95
C ILE A 242 4.05 -3.52 14.77
N ALA A 243 4.45 -4.78 14.98
CA ALA A 243 5.84 -5.20 14.78
C ALA A 243 6.31 -5.09 13.30
N GLN A 244 5.39 -4.89 12.37
CA GLN A 244 5.67 -4.70 10.94
C GLN A 244 5.60 -3.23 10.50
N SER A 245 5.48 -2.26 11.42
CA SER A 245 5.47 -0.84 11.07
C SER A 245 6.82 -0.40 10.52
N ILE A 246 6.87 0.01 9.26
CA ILE A 246 8.09 0.45 8.56
C ILE A 246 7.93 1.80 7.86
N TYR A 247 6.76 2.43 7.93
CA TYR A 247 6.45 3.67 7.20
C TYR A 247 6.46 4.93 8.08
N SER A 248 7.14 4.92 9.22
CA SER A 248 7.28 6.11 10.07
C SER A 248 7.89 7.31 9.33
N PHE A 249 8.85 7.07 8.42
CA PHE A 249 9.43 8.10 7.55
C PHE A 249 8.41 8.76 6.59
N ALA A 250 7.27 8.12 6.36
CA ALA A 250 6.16 8.64 5.53
C ALA A 250 5.01 9.22 6.36
N GLY A 251 5.23 9.42 7.68
CA GLY A 251 4.25 10.01 8.59
C GLY A 251 3.31 8.99 9.25
N ALA A 252 3.54 7.68 9.10
CA ALA A 252 2.84 6.67 9.89
C ALA A 252 3.26 6.78 11.36
N ASP A 253 2.28 6.69 12.26
CA ASP A 253 2.47 6.73 13.70
C ASP A 253 1.73 5.54 14.33
N ALA A 254 2.42 4.40 14.35
CA ALA A 254 1.85 3.13 14.79
C ALA A 254 1.40 3.17 16.27
N ASP A 255 2.17 3.85 17.13
CA ASP A 255 1.86 3.95 18.56
C ASP A 255 0.62 4.81 18.79
N TYR A 256 0.54 5.98 18.16
CA TYR A 256 -0.65 6.84 18.22
C TYR A 256 -1.87 6.09 17.67
N VAL A 257 -1.75 5.49 16.50
CA VAL A 257 -2.84 4.77 15.84
C VAL A 257 -3.32 3.61 16.71
N GLN A 258 -2.41 2.80 17.27
CA GLN A 258 -2.75 1.72 18.17
C GLN A 258 -3.50 2.21 19.42
N HIS A 259 -3.03 3.29 20.03
CA HIS A 259 -3.66 3.88 21.20
C HIS A 259 -5.09 4.35 20.92
N GLU A 260 -5.28 5.08 19.82
CA GLU A 260 -6.61 5.57 19.42
C GLU A 260 -7.57 4.45 19.01
N ILE A 261 -7.08 3.43 18.32
CA ILE A 261 -7.85 2.25 17.96
C ILE A 261 -8.27 1.47 19.21
N ALA A 262 -7.38 1.32 20.20
CA ALA A 262 -7.69 0.63 21.45
C ALA A 262 -8.81 1.31 22.25
N LYS A 263 -8.91 2.64 22.20
CA LYS A 263 -10.00 3.39 22.83
C LYS A 263 -11.37 3.16 22.18
N SER A 264 -11.37 2.95 20.85
CA SER A 264 -12.59 2.85 20.04
C SER A 264 -13.02 1.42 19.75
N SER A 265 -12.15 0.44 20.02
CA SER A 265 -12.41 -0.97 19.72
C SER A 265 -12.87 -1.73 20.96
N SER A 266 -13.98 -2.45 20.84
CA SER A 266 -14.57 -3.25 21.91
C SER A 266 -14.14 -4.72 21.85
N LYS A 267 -13.43 -5.13 20.79
CA LYS A 267 -12.99 -6.50 20.56
C LYS A 267 -11.58 -6.54 19.98
N SER A 268 -10.76 -7.46 20.51
CA SER A 268 -9.43 -7.78 19.96
C SER A 268 -9.32 -9.29 19.71
N VAL A 269 -8.85 -9.67 18.54
CA VAL A 269 -8.60 -11.06 18.14
C VAL A 269 -7.16 -11.17 17.62
N LYS A 270 -6.43 -12.20 18.09
CA LYS A 270 -5.04 -12.46 17.68
C LYS A 270 -4.95 -13.72 16.84
N LEU A 271 -4.34 -13.61 15.67
CA LEU A 271 -4.09 -14.74 14.76
C LEU A 271 -2.61 -15.10 14.84
N LEU A 272 -2.28 -16.17 15.56
CA LEU A 272 -0.90 -16.56 15.90
C LEU A 272 -0.40 -17.80 15.15
N LYS A 273 -1.25 -18.39 14.29
CA LYS A 273 -0.89 -19.55 13.48
C LYS A 273 -0.50 -19.13 12.08
N SER A 274 0.77 -19.31 11.72
CA SER A 274 1.29 -19.01 10.38
C SER A 274 0.98 -20.16 9.40
N PHE A 275 0.36 -19.82 8.29
CA PHE A 275 0.09 -20.72 7.16
C PHE A 275 1.18 -20.65 6.08
N ARG A 276 2.17 -19.76 6.26
CA ARG A 276 3.19 -19.42 5.25
C ARG A 276 4.57 -19.95 5.60
N SER A 277 5.00 -19.82 6.84
CA SER A 277 6.39 -19.97 7.24
C SER A 277 6.70 -21.32 7.87
N ALA A 278 7.90 -21.84 7.60
CA ALA A 278 8.41 -23.06 8.23
C ALA A 278 8.67 -22.85 9.73
N PRO A 279 8.59 -23.90 10.57
CA PRO A 279 8.83 -23.80 12.01
C PRO A 279 10.16 -23.14 12.35
N ILE A 280 11.24 -23.42 11.63
CA ILE A 280 12.57 -22.84 11.89
C ILE A 280 12.59 -21.33 11.69
N ILE A 281 11.85 -20.82 10.69
CA ILE A 281 11.71 -19.37 10.45
C ILE A 281 10.90 -18.72 11.58
N LEU A 282 9.84 -19.39 12.02
CA LEU A 282 9.02 -18.90 13.14
C LEU A 282 9.81 -18.90 14.45
N ASN A 283 10.67 -19.88 14.69
CA ASN A 283 11.57 -19.88 15.83
C ASN A 283 12.54 -18.68 15.81
N ALA A 284 13.11 -18.35 14.63
CA ALA A 284 13.94 -17.18 14.46
C ALA A 284 13.16 -15.87 14.70
N VAL A 285 11.93 -15.78 14.19
CA VAL A 285 11.04 -14.61 14.44
C VAL A 285 10.70 -14.52 15.93
N ASN A 286 10.34 -15.62 16.57
CA ASN A 286 9.99 -15.66 17.98
C ASN A 286 11.16 -15.26 18.90
N SER A 287 12.42 -15.49 18.48
CA SER A 287 13.59 -15.05 19.24
C SER A 287 13.72 -13.52 19.28
N LEU A 288 13.06 -12.79 18.38
CA LEU A 288 13.01 -11.33 18.37
C LEU A 288 11.88 -10.75 19.23
N SER A 289 10.97 -11.59 19.75
CA SER A 289 9.83 -11.13 20.57
C SER A 289 10.23 -10.23 21.76
N PRO A 290 11.35 -10.44 22.46
CA PRO A 290 11.77 -9.52 23.54
C PRO A 290 12.05 -8.09 23.06
N VAL A 291 12.41 -7.92 21.79
CA VAL A 291 12.73 -6.62 21.19
C VAL A 291 11.50 -6.00 20.52
N THR A 292 10.69 -6.82 19.85
CA THR A 292 9.53 -6.36 19.08
C THR A 292 8.24 -6.30 19.89
N GLY A 293 8.19 -6.90 21.08
CA GLY A 293 6.98 -7.04 21.88
C GLY A 293 5.91 -7.95 21.24
N SER A 294 6.28 -8.67 20.14
CA SER A 294 5.33 -9.52 19.42
C SER A 294 5.06 -10.85 20.13
N GLU A 295 3.88 -11.41 19.90
CA GLU A 295 3.47 -12.72 20.40
C GLU A 295 4.22 -13.84 19.66
N HIS A 296 4.35 -15.00 20.33
CA HIS A 296 4.97 -16.17 19.73
C HIS A 296 4.07 -16.82 18.66
N LEU A 297 4.66 -17.07 17.49
CA LEU A 297 3.99 -17.67 16.35
C LEU A 297 4.25 -19.19 16.28
N SER A 298 3.26 -19.92 15.79
CA SER A 298 3.39 -21.35 15.49
C SER A 298 2.99 -21.65 14.05
N ALA A 299 3.55 -22.71 13.45
CA ALA A 299 3.11 -23.16 12.14
C ALA A 299 1.75 -23.85 12.23
N ALA A 300 0.81 -23.49 11.35
CA ALA A 300 -0.50 -24.11 11.28
C ALA A 300 -0.42 -25.59 10.88
N PHE A 301 0.53 -25.93 10.01
CA PHE A 301 0.74 -27.29 9.51
C PHE A 301 2.24 -27.65 9.57
N PRO A 302 2.79 -27.96 10.78
CA PRO A 302 4.23 -28.25 10.91
C PRO A 302 4.71 -29.41 10.04
N SER A 303 3.90 -30.46 9.88
CA SER A 303 4.22 -31.66 9.09
C SER A 303 4.46 -31.38 7.59
N ARG A 304 3.97 -30.27 7.05
CA ARG A 304 4.20 -29.87 5.65
C ARG A 304 5.67 -29.52 5.37
N TRP A 305 6.45 -29.27 6.41
CA TRP A 305 7.82 -28.77 6.32
C TRP A 305 8.89 -29.82 6.58
N GLY A 306 8.51 -31.12 6.66
CA GLY A 306 9.44 -32.21 6.91
C GLY A 306 10.27 -32.00 8.17
N SER A 307 11.58 -31.78 8.04
CA SER A 307 12.50 -31.47 9.15
C SER A 307 12.33 -30.07 9.75
N GLY A 308 11.39 -29.26 9.25
CA GLY A 308 11.12 -27.91 9.76
C GLY A 308 11.89 -26.80 9.04
N GLY A 309 12.75 -27.14 8.06
CA GLY A 309 13.61 -26.21 7.35
C GLY A 309 15.00 -26.06 7.95
N ALA A 310 15.81 -25.14 7.42
CA ALA A 310 17.12 -24.81 7.92
C ALA A 310 17.26 -23.26 7.99
N ALA A 311 17.96 -22.80 9.02
CA ALA A 311 18.32 -21.38 9.16
C ALA A 311 19.79 -21.29 9.63
N GLY A 312 20.49 -20.27 9.20
CA GLY A 312 21.87 -20.01 9.59
C GLY A 312 22.18 -18.52 9.58
N LEU A 313 23.20 -18.13 10.32
CA LEU A 313 23.76 -16.79 10.35
C LEU A 313 25.20 -16.87 9.82
N ALA A 314 25.55 -15.97 8.92
CA ALA A 314 26.91 -15.82 8.41
C ALA A 314 27.35 -14.35 8.54
N SER A 315 28.63 -14.17 8.83
CA SER A 315 29.27 -12.85 8.89
C SER A 315 30.40 -12.81 7.86
N PHE A 316 30.59 -11.67 7.23
CA PHE A 316 31.57 -11.47 6.15
C PHE A 316 32.40 -10.23 6.42
N ASP A 317 33.67 -10.26 5.97
CA ASP A 317 34.61 -9.16 6.14
C ASP A 317 34.21 -7.90 5.33
N ASN A 318 33.53 -8.11 4.19
CA ASN A 318 33.09 -7.04 3.30
C ASN A 318 31.92 -7.48 2.41
N GLU A 319 31.33 -6.50 1.67
CA GLU A 319 30.17 -6.71 0.81
C GLU A 319 30.46 -7.62 -0.39
N ASP A 320 31.68 -7.64 -0.91
CA ASP A 320 32.05 -8.50 -2.03
C ASP A 320 32.09 -9.98 -1.59
N CYS A 321 32.63 -10.27 -0.40
CA CYS A 321 32.61 -11.62 0.18
C CYS A 321 31.17 -12.10 0.45
N GLU A 322 30.31 -11.22 1.00
CA GLU A 322 28.90 -11.52 1.20
C GLU A 322 28.21 -11.85 -0.12
N ALA A 323 28.38 -11.01 -1.14
CA ALA A 323 27.77 -11.17 -2.45
C ALA A 323 28.25 -12.44 -3.17
N ALA A 324 29.54 -12.76 -3.07
CA ALA A 324 30.12 -14.00 -3.63
C ALA A 324 29.53 -15.24 -2.95
N TRP A 325 29.38 -15.22 -1.63
CA TRP A 325 28.73 -16.31 -0.89
C TRP A 325 27.26 -16.46 -1.29
N ILE A 326 26.49 -15.36 -1.38
CA ILE A 326 25.08 -15.38 -1.83
C ILE A 326 24.97 -16.00 -3.22
N ALA A 327 25.81 -15.58 -4.17
CA ALA A 327 25.80 -16.11 -5.52
C ALA A 327 26.16 -17.60 -5.57
N GLY A 328 27.20 -18.02 -4.82
CA GLY A 328 27.60 -19.42 -4.72
C GLY A 328 26.52 -20.31 -4.11
N MET A 329 25.89 -19.86 -3.02
CA MET A 329 24.79 -20.56 -2.37
C MET A 329 23.57 -20.64 -3.30
N SER A 330 23.20 -19.55 -3.95
CA SER A 330 22.10 -19.51 -4.92
C SER A 330 22.33 -20.51 -6.06
N LYS A 331 23.53 -20.53 -6.63
CA LYS A 331 23.90 -21.47 -7.69
C LYS A 331 23.84 -22.93 -7.22
N SER A 332 24.27 -23.20 -5.99
CA SER A 332 24.19 -24.53 -5.38
C SER A 332 22.75 -24.98 -5.19
N ILE A 333 21.89 -24.15 -4.63
CA ILE A 333 20.47 -24.45 -4.40
C ILE A 333 19.75 -24.69 -5.73
N LEU A 334 19.91 -23.81 -6.71
CA LEU A 334 19.25 -23.93 -8.02
C LEU A 334 19.73 -25.16 -8.81
N ARG A 335 20.98 -25.59 -8.63
CA ARG A 335 21.48 -26.84 -9.25
C ARG A 335 20.78 -28.07 -8.70
N HIS A 336 20.50 -28.14 -7.39
CA HIS A 336 19.86 -29.28 -6.74
C HIS A 336 18.32 -29.19 -6.81
N CYS A 337 17.78 -27.97 -6.85
CA CYS A 337 16.34 -27.69 -6.82
C CYS A 337 15.97 -26.62 -7.87
N PRO A 338 15.99 -26.94 -9.19
CA PRO A 338 15.89 -25.96 -10.29
C PRO A 338 14.53 -25.25 -10.35
N HIS A 339 13.48 -25.79 -9.72
CA HIS A 339 12.14 -25.18 -9.69
C HIS A 339 11.89 -24.32 -8.45
N GLN A 340 12.88 -24.17 -7.56
CA GLN A 340 12.74 -23.30 -6.39
C GLN A 340 13.07 -21.85 -6.73
N ARG A 341 12.41 -20.95 -6.00
CA ARG A 341 12.70 -19.51 -6.05
C ARG A 341 13.50 -19.11 -4.83
N ILE A 342 14.53 -18.30 -5.05
CA ILE A 342 15.36 -17.73 -3.99
C ILE A 342 15.03 -16.25 -3.89
N GLY A 343 14.59 -15.81 -2.73
CA GLY A 343 14.42 -14.38 -2.43
C GLY A 343 15.67 -13.83 -1.76
N ILE A 344 16.27 -12.78 -2.31
CA ILE A 344 17.37 -12.03 -1.69
C ILE A 344 16.83 -10.68 -1.29
N ILE A 345 16.85 -10.40 0.02
CA ILE A 345 16.31 -9.16 0.58
C ILE A 345 17.47 -8.34 1.14
N THR A 346 17.57 -7.09 0.72
CA THR A 346 18.57 -6.15 1.20
C THR A 346 17.90 -4.96 1.91
N ARG A 347 18.55 -4.41 2.93
CA ARG A 347 18.01 -3.28 3.69
C ARG A 347 17.90 -2.00 2.84
N THR A 348 18.81 -1.81 1.89
CA THR A 348 18.85 -0.62 1.02
C THR A 348 19.15 -1.03 -0.42
N GLY A 349 18.72 -0.19 -1.39
CA GLY A 349 19.07 -0.38 -2.80
C GLY A 349 20.59 -0.35 -3.05
N TYR A 350 21.32 0.43 -2.27
CA TYR A 350 22.79 0.48 -2.35
C TYR A 350 23.42 -0.90 -2.07
N ARG A 351 22.99 -1.58 -0.99
CA ARG A 351 23.44 -2.96 -0.68
C ARG A 351 23.12 -3.96 -1.78
N ALA A 352 22.02 -3.77 -2.49
CA ALA A 352 21.63 -4.63 -3.60
C ALA A 352 22.56 -4.53 -4.81
N ILE A 353 23.27 -3.41 -5.02
CA ILE A 353 24.11 -3.17 -6.21
C ILE A 353 25.22 -4.23 -6.32
N THR A 354 25.96 -4.47 -5.24
CA THR A 354 27.05 -5.46 -5.24
C THR A 354 26.53 -6.87 -5.47
N VAL A 355 25.40 -7.24 -4.83
CA VAL A 355 24.77 -8.56 -5.01
C VAL A 355 24.32 -8.74 -6.47
N LYS A 356 23.62 -7.76 -7.06
CA LYS A 356 23.17 -7.81 -8.46
C LYS A 356 24.34 -7.98 -9.42
N ARG A 357 25.40 -7.17 -9.24
CA ARG A 357 26.62 -7.27 -10.05
C ARG A 357 27.22 -8.69 -10.00
N THR A 358 27.33 -9.25 -8.81
CA THR A 358 27.92 -10.58 -8.60
C THR A 358 27.05 -11.71 -9.17
N LEU A 359 25.71 -11.61 -9.05
CA LEU A 359 24.79 -12.57 -9.68
C LEU A 359 24.91 -12.54 -11.21
N THR A 360 24.96 -11.34 -11.81
CA THR A 360 25.14 -11.16 -13.26
C THR A 360 26.47 -11.75 -13.73
N GLN A 361 27.57 -11.47 -13.04
CA GLN A 361 28.88 -12.03 -13.36
C GLN A 361 28.93 -13.55 -13.21
N GLY A 362 28.16 -14.10 -12.28
CA GLY A 362 28.01 -15.55 -12.07
C GLY A 362 27.06 -16.23 -13.06
N GLY A 363 26.44 -15.49 -13.99
CA GLY A 363 25.47 -16.03 -14.95
C GLY A 363 24.19 -16.53 -14.29
N ILE A 364 23.78 -15.92 -13.17
CA ILE A 364 22.55 -16.26 -12.45
C ILE A 364 21.49 -15.21 -12.85
N GLU A 365 20.44 -15.67 -13.52
CA GLU A 365 19.29 -14.83 -13.86
C GLU A 365 18.51 -14.46 -12.61
N TYR A 366 18.08 -13.22 -12.53
CA TYR A 366 17.26 -12.72 -11.41
C TYR A 366 16.28 -11.65 -11.86
N THR A 367 15.20 -11.48 -11.12
CA THR A 367 14.23 -10.39 -11.29
C THR A 367 14.45 -9.38 -10.17
N ASP A 368 14.65 -8.11 -10.52
CA ASP A 368 14.76 -7.02 -9.57
C ASP A 368 13.38 -6.41 -9.28
N TRP A 369 12.78 -6.82 -8.17
CA TRP A 369 11.48 -6.30 -7.73
C TRP A 369 11.53 -4.84 -7.25
N GLY A 370 12.71 -4.28 -7.00
CA GLY A 370 12.90 -2.90 -6.58
C GLY A 370 12.87 -1.90 -7.73
N SER A 371 13.11 -2.34 -8.95
CA SER A 371 13.11 -1.49 -10.16
C SER A 371 11.76 -1.44 -10.90
N GLY A 372 10.73 -2.08 -10.35
CA GLY A 372 9.43 -2.25 -11.01
C GLY A 372 9.33 -3.57 -11.78
N ILE A 373 8.15 -3.82 -12.39
CA ILE A 373 7.88 -5.06 -13.15
C ILE A 373 8.65 -5.04 -14.48
N PHE A 374 8.85 -3.83 -15.04
CA PHE A 374 9.52 -3.62 -16.31
C PHE A 374 10.84 -2.88 -16.13
N ARG A 375 11.78 -3.11 -17.02
CA ARG A 375 13.03 -2.31 -17.09
C ARG A 375 12.68 -0.83 -17.31
N PRO A 376 13.49 0.11 -16.80
CA PRO A 376 13.20 1.55 -16.90
C PRO A 376 12.92 2.02 -18.32
N GLU A 377 13.60 1.45 -19.33
CA GLU A 377 13.44 1.76 -20.74
C GLU A 377 12.06 1.31 -21.24
N VAL A 378 11.65 0.08 -20.91
CA VAL A 378 10.33 -0.49 -21.25
C VAL A 378 9.23 0.26 -20.51
N ALA A 379 9.40 0.53 -19.22
CA ALA A 379 8.46 1.32 -18.42
C ALA A 379 8.28 2.75 -18.98
N GLY A 380 9.35 3.37 -19.48
CA GLY A 380 9.32 4.66 -20.15
C GLY A 380 8.45 4.64 -21.42
N VAL A 381 8.66 3.65 -22.27
CA VAL A 381 7.88 3.45 -23.50
C VAL A 381 6.40 3.21 -23.18
N LEU A 382 6.10 2.31 -22.24
CA LEU A 382 4.73 2.04 -21.82
C LEU A 382 4.03 3.27 -21.28
N LYS A 383 4.72 4.09 -20.49
CA LYS A 383 4.18 5.35 -19.96
C LYS A 383 3.80 6.33 -21.07
N HIS A 384 4.64 6.45 -22.11
CA HIS A 384 4.33 7.27 -23.27
C HIS A 384 3.14 6.71 -24.07
N ILE A 385 3.10 5.40 -24.30
CA ILE A 385 1.98 4.76 -24.97
C ILE A 385 0.68 4.97 -24.18
N CYS A 386 0.66 4.77 -22.87
CA CYS A 386 -0.50 5.02 -22.03
C CYS A 386 -0.95 6.49 -22.06
N SER A 387 -0.02 7.45 -22.01
CA SER A 387 -0.34 8.88 -22.11
C SER A 387 -0.93 9.23 -23.48
N ASP A 388 -0.40 8.68 -24.55
CA ASP A 388 -0.91 8.88 -25.90
C ASP A 388 -2.31 8.28 -26.08
N ILE A 389 -2.59 7.11 -25.47
CA ILE A 389 -3.91 6.47 -25.47
C ILE A 389 -4.92 7.35 -24.74
N GLN A 390 -4.55 7.88 -23.56
CA GLN A 390 -5.43 8.76 -22.78
C GLN A 390 -5.73 10.10 -23.51
N ALA A 391 -4.79 10.60 -24.30
CA ALA A 391 -4.95 11.85 -25.04
C ALA A 391 -5.71 11.69 -26.36
N ARG A 392 -5.93 10.49 -26.86
CA ARG A 392 -6.58 10.18 -28.14
C ARG A 392 -7.93 9.52 -27.96
N SER A 393 -8.83 9.80 -28.89
CA SER A 393 -10.08 9.03 -29.04
C SER A 393 -9.87 7.99 -30.13
N PHE A 394 -10.11 6.72 -29.81
CA PHE A 394 -10.08 5.62 -30.75
C PHE A 394 -11.51 5.18 -31.06
N ALA A 395 -11.77 4.85 -32.32
CA ALA A 395 -13.11 4.42 -32.75
C ALA A 395 -13.49 3.05 -32.19
N ASN A 396 -12.51 2.20 -31.91
CA ASN A 396 -12.68 0.88 -31.29
C ASN A 396 -11.37 0.32 -30.74
N ASN A 397 -11.45 -0.78 -29.98
CA ASN A 397 -10.29 -1.43 -29.36
C ASN A 397 -9.26 -1.93 -30.37
N LEU A 398 -9.66 -2.32 -31.58
CA LEU A 398 -8.74 -2.81 -32.62
C LEU A 398 -7.84 -1.68 -33.14
N GLU A 399 -8.37 -0.46 -33.24
CA GLU A 399 -7.60 0.71 -33.63
C GLU A 399 -6.58 1.10 -32.55
N ALA A 400 -6.98 1.04 -31.28
CA ALA A 400 -6.08 1.25 -30.15
C ALA A 400 -4.96 0.18 -30.14
N LEU A 401 -5.28 -1.10 -30.39
CA LEU A 401 -4.32 -2.19 -30.49
C LEU A 401 -3.29 -1.95 -31.59
N ARG A 402 -3.72 -1.60 -32.79
CA ARG A 402 -2.83 -1.29 -33.93
C ARG A 402 -1.90 -0.12 -33.61
N TYR A 403 -2.42 0.91 -32.96
CA TYR A 403 -1.61 2.04 -32.52
C TYR A 403 -0.51 1.63 -31.54
N ILE A 404 -0.83 0.82 -30.53
CA ILE A 404 0.14 0.34 -29.56
C ILE A 404 1.21 -0.51 -30.22
N GLN A 405 0.83 -1.46 -31.08
CA GLN A 405 1.78 -2.30 -31.84
C GLN A 405 2.71 -1.46 -32.72
N GLN A 406 2.17 -0.44 -33.38
CA GLN A 406 2.93 0.48 -34.22
C GLN A 406 3.93 1.33 -33.42
N ARG A 407 3.52 1.79 -32.23
CA ARG A 407 4.39 2.55 -31.33
C ARG A 407 5.46 1.68 -30.69
N ALA A 408 5.13 0.47 -30.28
CA ALA A 408 6.10 -0.50 -29.75
C ALA A 408 7.18 -0.83 -30.79
N ALA A 409 6.78 -1.05 -32.05
CA ALA A 409 7.70 -1.34 -33.15
C ALA A 409 8.61 -0.16 -33.55
N THR A 410 8.22 1.07 -33.26
CA THR A 410 9.04 2.28 -33.55
C THR A 410 10.00 2.66 -32.43
N CYS A 411 9.89 2.01 -31.26
CA CYS A 411 10.79 2.24 -30.15
C CYS A 411 12.02 1.36 -30.28
N HIS A 412 13.20 1.97 -30.40
CA HIS A 412 14.50 1.29 -30.42
C HIS A 412 14.87 0.74 -29.01
N VAL A 413 14.04 -0.12 -28.46
CA VAL A 413 14.35 -0.84 -27.22
C VAL A 413 14.88 -2.21 -27.64
N SER A 414 16.07 -2.59 -27.15
CA SER A 414 16.77 -3.80 -27.51
C SER A 414 16.10 -5.10 -27.03
N GLN A 415 14.85 -5.06 -26.55
CA GLN A 415 14.11 -6.21 -26.02
C GLN A 415 12.63 -6.12 -26.40
N THR A 416 12.36 -6.58 -27.61
CA THR A 416 11.01 -6.70 -28.18
C THR A 416 10.08 -7.60 -27.36
N GLU A 417 10.56 -8.71 -26.81
CA GLU A 417 9.73 -9.69 -26.08
C GLU A 417 9.10 -9.10 -24.79
N GLU A 418 9.90 -8.41 -23.96
CA GLU A 418 9.40 -7.79 -22.72
C GLU A 418 8.40 -6.66 -23.01
N LEU A 419 8.61 -5.92 -24.12
CA LEU A 419 7.70 -4.87 -24.55
C LEU A 419 6.41 -5.44 -25.15
N GLU A 420 6.48 -6.55 -25.88
CA GLU A 420 5.33 -7.26 -26.43
C GLU A 420 4.48 -7.87 -25.32
N GLU A 421 5.09 -8.51 -24.31
CA GLU A 421 4.41 -9.04 -23.13
C GLU A 421 3.71 -7.90 -22.34
N ALA A 422 4.42 -6.80 -22.11
CA ALA A 422 3.89 -5.64 -21.42
C ALA A 422 2.74 -4.95 -22.20
N CYS A 423 2.82 -4.91 -23.53
CA CYS A 423 1.73 -4.41 -24.36
C CYS A 423 0.51 -5.34 -24.34
N GLY A 424 0.72 -6.66 -24.20
CA GLY A 424 -0.35 -7.64 -24.00
C GLY A 424 -1.18 -7.35 -22.75
N TRP A 425 -0.53 -6.98 -21.65
CA TRP A 425 -1.19 -6.67 -20.38
C TRP A 425 -2.04 -5.37 -20.36
N LEU A 426 -1.89 -4.52 -21.38
CA LEU A 426 -2.74 -3.34 -21.54
C LEU A 426 -4.15 -3.68 -22.06
N PHE A 427 -4.37 -4.92 -22.51
CA PHE A 427 -5.64 -5.39 -23.10
C PHE A 427 -6.42 -6.36 -22.22
N ASP A 428 -5.79 -6.97 -21.21
CA ASP A 428 -6.44 -7.79 -20.20
C ASP A 428 -6.97 -6.93 -19.03
#